data_4b7002fe124d51d20669d5e2dfdb4daa
#
_entry.id   4b7002fe124d51d20669d5e2dfdb4daa
#
_cell.length_a   1.000
_cell.length_b   1.000
_cell.length_c   1.000
_cell.angle_alpha   90.00
_cell.angle_beta   90.00
_cell.angle_gamma   90.00
#
_symmetry.space_group_name_H-M   'P 1'
#
loop_
_entity.id
_entity.type
_entity.pdbx_description
1 polymer ?
#
loop_
_entity_poly.entity_id
_entity_poly.type
_entity_poly.pdbx_seq_one_letter_code
_entity_poly.pdbx_strand_id
1 'polypeptide(L)'
;MTYEETLHYLYTSIPVFQHSGASAYKPGLGTSIALDDYLGNPHKAYKTIHVAGTNGKGSVSHLLAAILRQSGFKVGLYTSPHLVDFRERIRVNGKKISQDYVVDFVERHRSFFEPLHPSFFELTSSMAFEYFRDQQVDYAVIEVGLGGRLDSTNIITPILSIITNISLDHTQFLGDTEEKIAAEKAGIIKKGVPALLGEAEKQSVYDVFKNKAEEVGAPFYYAQRMDMVKDECRLTVGGKWFFPSVEYGEIQGELGGEVQVRNAVTALSAIHILRTELGVDIIPEAVHEGFAHVTKLTGLMGRWQTLRSKPTVICDTGHNVGGWEHLAEHLKVLRQYCGQIYMIVGMVNDKDIDGVLSLMPQDAFYFFTQASVERAMPVEDFAVKAMRHGLSGTLCDTVQDAVEKALRRARENDLIFIGGSTFIVADALPLFMKEDEYK
;
A
#
# COMPACT_ATOMS: atom_id res chain seq x y z
N MET A 1 0.57 -9.35 -29.36
CA MET A 1 1.75 -8.62 -28.78
C MET A 1 2.48 -9.54 -27.83
N THR A 2 3.81 -9.35 -27.61
CA THR A 2 4.49 -9.98 -26.46
C THR A 2 4.06 -9.28 -25.16
N TYR A 3 4.41 -9.84 -24.01
CA TYR A 3 4.12 -9.21 -22.73
C TYR A 3 4.86 -7.88 -22.59
N GLU A 4 6.12 -7.81 -23.01
CA GLU A 4 6.94 -6.60 -22.99
C GLU A 4 6.35 -5.50 -23.89
N GLU A 5 5.90 -5.86 -25.08
CA GLU A 5 5.20 -4.92 -25.98
C GLU A 5 3.90 -4.42 -25.38
N THR A 6 3.16 -5.30 -24.69
CA THR A 6 1.92 -4.94 -23.99
C THR A 6 2.19 -3.98 -22.84
N LEU A 7 3.20 -4.24 -22.02
CA LEU A 7 3.60 -3.32 -20.96
C LEU A 7 4.06 -1.97 -21.50
N HIS A 8 4.88 -2.00 -22.57
CA HIS A 8 5.32 -0.77 -23.23
C HIS A 8 4.11 0.04 -23.71
N TYR A 9 3.13 -0.59 -24.35
CA TYR A 9 1.89 0.06 -24.77
C TYR A 9 1.13 0.66 -23.57
N LEU A 10 0.94 -0.09 -22.49
CA LEU A 10 0.25 0.37 -21.28
C LEU A 10 0.94 1.57 -20.63
N TYR A 11 2.29 1.64 -20.69
CA TYR A 11 3.04 2.72 -20.05
C TYR A 11 3.23 3.96 -20.94
N THR A 12 3.20 3.81 -22.25
CA THR A 12 3.49 4.91 -23.18
C THR A 12 2.25 5.49 -23.85
N SER A 13 1.26 4.64 -24.16
CA SER A 13 0.05 5.07 -24.88
C SER A 13 -1.10 5.47 -23.94
N ILE A 14 -0.99 5.19 -22.66
CA ILE A 14 -2.02 5.45 -21.66
C ILE A 14 -1.42 6.34 -20.55
N PRO A 15 -2.12 7.42 -20.12
CA PRO A 15 -1.63 8.29 -19.06
C PRO A 15 -1.40 7.54 -17.74
N VAL A 16 -0.15 7.46 -17.27
CA VAL A 16 0.24 6.74 -16.06
C VAL A 16 0.61 7.72 -14.95
N PHE A 17 -0.17 7.75 -13.87
CA PHE A 17 0.08 8.63 -12.73
C PHE A 17 1.48 8.45 -12.10
N GLN A 18 2.00 7.23 -12.05
CA GLN A 18 3.33 6.95 -11.53
C GLN A 18 4.45 7.65 -12.31
N HIS A 19 4.26 7.88 -13.61
CA HIS A 19 5.23 8.51 -14.49
C HIS A 19 5.00 10.02 -14.62
N SER A 20 3.78 10.42 -14.95
CA SER A 20 3.42 11.81 -15.29
C SER A 20 2.72 12.60 -14.17
N GLY A 21 2.48 11.98 -13.00
CA GLY A 21 1.88 12.68 -11.86
C GLY A 21 0.50 13.27 -12.17
N ALA A 22 0.31 14.53 -11.82
CA ALA A 22 -0.97 15.25 -11.89
C ALA A 22 -1.64 15.24 -13.27
N SER A 23 -0.87 15.25 -14.35
CA SER A 23 -1.41 15.29 -15.73
C SER A 23 -2.16 14.03 -16.13
N ALA A 24 -1.91 12.91 -15.46
CA ALA A 24 -2.62 11.65 -15.70
C ALA A 24 -3.91 11.49 -14.89
N TYR A 25 -4.20 12.41 -13.97
CA TYR A 25 -5.43 12.33 -13.16
C TYR A 25 -6.65 12.74 -13.98
N LYS A 26 -7.59 11.79 -14.14
CA LYS A 26 -8.86 12.02 -14.86
C LYS A 26 -10.00 11.92 -13.84
N PRO A 27 -10.58 13.05 -13.42
CA PRO A 27 -11.66 13.01 -12.44
C PRO A 27 -12.96 12.44 -13.05
N GLY A 28 -13.65 11.60 -12.30
CA GLY A 28 -14.94 11.03 -12.68
C GLY A 28 -14.91 9.53 -12.90
N LEU A 29 -16.09 8.90 -12.86
CA LEU A 29 -16.26 7.45 -12.97
C LEU A 29 -16.77 7.01 -14.36
N GLY A 30 -17.00 7.96 -15.29
CA GLY A 30 -17.64 7.67 -16.56
C GLY A 30 -16.93 6.61 -17.39
N THR A 31 -15.61 6.70 -17.52
CA THR A 31 -14.80 5.72 -18.27
C THR A 31 -14.79 4.37 -17.55
N SER A 32 -14.63 4.35 -16.21
CA SER A 32 -14.65 3.11 -15.42
C SER A 32 -16.00 2.39 -15.53
N ILE A 33 -17.12 3.15 -15.48
CA ILE A 33 -18.47 2.60 -15.66
C ILE A 33 -18.63 2.04 -17.09
N ALA A 34 -18.20 2.77 -18.13
CA ALA A 34 -18.32 2.31 -19.48
C ALA A 34 -17.49 1.02 -19.75
N LEU A 35 -16.29 0.93 -19.19
CA LEU A 35 -15.47 -0.28 -19.24
C LEU A 35 -16.15 -1.45 -18.51
N ASP A 36 -16.65 -1.21 -17.32
CA ASP A 36 -17.32 -2.22 -16.50
C ASP A 36 -18.59 -2.76 -17.18
N ASP A 37 -19.44 -1.87 -17.75
CA ASP A 37 -20.62 -2.25 -18.51
C ASP A 37 -20.27 -3.08 -19.75
N TYR A 38 -19.25 -2.67 -20.50
CA TYR A 38 -18.75 -3.41 -21.66
C TYR A 38 -18.28 -4.81 -21.29
N LEU A 39 -17.58 -4.96 -20.17
CA LEU A 39 -17.10 -6.23 -19.64
C LEU A 39 -18.21 -7.08 -18.98
N GLY A 40 -19.44 -6.59 -18.94
CA GLY A 40 -20.60 -7.27 -18.37
C GLY A 40 -20.66 -7.18 -16.83
N ASN A 41 -20.18 -6.09 -16.25
CA ASN A 41 -20.19 -5.81 -14.80
C ASN A 41 -19.50 -6.91 -13.98
N PRO A 42 -18.23 -7.25 -14.26
CA PRO A 42 -17.56 -8.40 -13.67
C PRO A 42 -17.48 -8.34 -12.13
N HIS A 43 -17.39 -7.13 -11.56
CA HIS A 43 -17.33 -6.92 -10.10
C HIS A 43 -18.58 -7.44 -9.35
N LYS A 44 -19.70 -7.70 -10.04
CA LYS A 44 -20.92 -8.25 -9.45
C LYS A 44 -20.89 -9.76 -9.25
N ALA A 45 -19.89 -10.46 -9.81
CA ALA A 45 -19.80 -11.92 -9.76
C ALA A 45 -19.28 -12.46 -8.41
N TYR A 46 -18.74 -11.62 -7.55
CA TYR A 46 -18.10 -11.99 -6.28
C TYR A 46 -18.30 -10.88 -5.22
N LYS A 47 -18.02 -11.20 -3.96
CA LYS A 47 -18.11 -10.22 -2.86
C LYS A 47 -16.84 -9.37 -2.80
N THR A 48 -16.98 -8.05 -2.59
CA THR A 48 -15.83 -7.14 -2.53
C THR A 48 -15.67 -6.52 -1.14
N ILE A 49 -14.43 -6.28 -0.71
CA ILE A 49 -14.05 -5.48 0.45
C ILE A 49 -13.24 -4.30 -0.08
N HIS A 50 -13.66 -3.08 0.22
CA HIS A 50 -13.06 -1.86 -0.35
C HIS A 50 -12.22 -1.14 0.71
N VAL A 51 -10.94 -0.89 0.43
CA VAL A 51 -9.99 -0.35 1.39
C VAL A 51 -9.42 0.98 0.91
N ALA A 52 -9.79 2.08 1.60
CA ALA A 52 -9.22 3.41 1.42
C ALA A 52 -8.35 3.81 2.62
N GLY A 53 -7.71 4.96 2.54
CA GLY A 53 -6.87 5.53 3.59
C GLY A 53 -5.68 6.30 3.02
N THR A 54 -4.93 6.98 3.87
CA THR A 54 -3.66 7.58 3.45
C THR A 54 -2.55 6.54 3.50
N ASN A 55 -2.26 6.01 4.67
CA ASN A 55 -1.27 4.96 4.90
C ASN A 55 -1.95 3.65 5.31
N GLY A 56 -1.25 2.52 5.22
CA GLY A 56 -1.73 1.23 5.71
C GLY A 56 -2.68 0.46 4.78
N LYS A 57 -3.24 1.07 3.72
CA LYS A 57 -4.16 0.41 2.77
C LYS A 57 -3.65 -0.96 2.31
N GLY A 58 -2.46 -0.99 1.73
CA GLY A 58 -1.85 -2.22 1.22
C GLY A 58 -1.63 -3.27 2.31
N SER A 59 -1.12 -2.88 3.50
CA SER A 59 -0.92 -3.81 4.62
C SER A 59 -2.22 -4.44 5.08
N VAL A 60 -3.28 -3.63 5.29
CA VAL A 60 -4.61 -4.12 5.69
C VAL A 60 -5.21 -5.01 4.60
N SER A 61 -5.11 -4.60 3.32
CA SER A 61 -5.61 -5.40 2.19
C SER A 61 -4.94 -6.76 2.10
N HIS A 62 -3.61 -6.82 2.27
CA HIS A 62 -2.87 -8.08 2.24
C HIS A 62 -3.18 -8.97 3.46
N LEU A 63 -3.31 -8.39 4.67
CA LEU A 63 -3.72 -9.15 5.86
C LEU A 63 -5.10 -9.77 5.67
N LEU A 64 -6.09 -9.02 5.20
CA LEU A 64 -7.43 -9.52 4.92
C LEU A 64 -7.42 -10.63 3.87
N ALA A 65 -6.68 -10.42 2.76
CA ALA A 65 -6.56 -11.43 1.72
C ALA A 65 -5.88 -12.71 2.21
N ALA A 66 -4.84 -12.61 3.05
CA ALA A 66 -4.16 -13.74 3.67
C ALA A 66 -5.11 -14.55 4.58
N ILE A 67 -5.84 -13.86 5.46
CA ILE A 67 -6.76 -14.48 6.42
C ILE A 67 -7.92 -15.16 5.70
N LEU A 68 -8.55 -14.49 4.74
CA LEU A 68 -9.64 -15.07 3.94
C LEU A 68 -9.16 -16.30 3.16
N ARG A 69 -7.96 -16.23 2.55
CA ARG A 69 -7.35 -17.37 1.87
C ARG A 69 -7.12 -18.55 2.83
N GLN A 70 -6.61 -18.29 4.03
CA GLN A 70 -6.37 -19.34 5.03
C GLN A 70 -7.66 -19.91 5.61
N SER A 71 -8.77 -19.19 5.51
CA SER A 71 -10.12 -19.68 5.82
C SER A 71 -10.72 -20.53 4.68
N GLY A 72 -9.96 -20.82 3.61
CA GLY A 72 -10.37 -21.72 2.52
C GLY A 72 -11.02 -21.01 1.33
N PHE A 73 -11.17 -19.69 1.34
CA PHE A 73 -11.76 -18.95 0.22
C PHE A 73 -10.76 -18.71 -0.92
N LYS A 74 -11.26 -18.61 -2.13
CA LYS A 74 -10.51 -18.12 -3.28
C LYS A 74 -10.58 -16.59 -3.32
N VAL A 75 -9.44 -15.94 -3.12
CA VAL A 75 -9.39 -14.49 -2.85
C VAL A 75 -8.64 -13.75 -3.94
N GLY A 76 -9.32 -12.78 -4.56
CA GLY A 76 -8.72 -11.73 -5.40
C GLY A 76 -8.15 -10.62 -4.53
N LEU A 77 -7.02 -10.05 -4.96
CA LEU A 77 -6.39 -8.90 -4.30
C LEU A 77 -5.94 -7.92 -5.38
N TYR A 78 -6.48 -6.69 -5.32
CA TYR A 78 -6.07 -5.57 -6.15
C TYR A 78 -5.39 -4.51 -5.28
N THR A 79 -4.13 -4.20 -5.58
CA THR A 79 -3.30 -3.25 -4.82
C THR A 79 -2.49 -2.34 -5.72
N SER A 80 -2.07 -1.17 -5.20
CA SER A 80 -1.24 -0.22 -5.93
C SER A 80 -0.39 0.67 -5.00
N PRO A 81 0.76 1.17 -5.49
CA PRO A 81 1.42 0.80 -6.74
C PRO A 81 2.09 -0.57 -6.65
N HIS A 82 2.55 -1.12 -7.77
CA HIS A 82 3.50 -2.23 -7.80
C HIS A 82 4.92 -1.72 -7.53
N LEU A 83 5.81 -2.61 -7.13
CA LEU A 83 7.23 -2.30 -6.90
C LEU A 83 8.10 -2.74 -8.07
N VAL A 84 8.14 -4.03 -8.38
CA VAL A 84 9.03 -4.61 -9.38
C VAL A 84 8.29 -5.05 -10.63
N ASP A 85 7.12 -5.68 -10.47
CA ASP A 85 6.37 -6.32 -11.54
C ASP A 85 4.94 -5.77 -11.60
N PHE A 86 4.51 -5.32 -12.78
CA PHE A 86 3.13 -4.86 -13.01
C PHE A 86 2.07 -5.81 -12.42
N ARG A 87 2.29 -7.12 -12.55
CA ARG A 87 1.37 -8.17 -12.13
C ARG A 87 1.15 -8.25 -10.61
N GLU A 88 1.98 -7.56 -9.82
CA GLU A 88 1.79 -7.44 -8.36
C GLU A 88 0.45 -6.80 -8.01
N ARG A 89 -0.08 -5.95 -8.91
CA ARG A 89 -1.36 -5.25 -8.72
C ARG A 89 -2.55 -6.18 -8.66
N ILE A 90 -2.47 -7.34 -9.30
CA ILE A 90 -3.60 -8.25 -9.50
C ILE A 90 -3.17 -9.66 -9.11
N ARG A 91 -3.70 -10.16 -8.02
CA ARG A 91 -3.36 -11.48 -7.49
C ARG A 91 -4.61 -12.29 -7.17
N VAL A 92 -4.53 -13.60 -7.33
CA VAL A 92 -5.53 -14.55 -6.84
C VAL A 92 -4.81 -15.59 -5.97
N ASN A 93 -5.24 -15.71 -4.71
CA ASN A 93 -4.57 -16.56 -3.71
C ASN A 93 -3.05 -16.36 -3.69
N GLY A 94 -2.61 -15.09 -3.71
CA GLY A 94 -1.22 -14.66 -3.67
C GLY A 94 -0.44 -14.82 -4.97
N LYS A 95 -0.99 -15.52 -5.97
CA LYS A 95 -0.36 -15.66 -7.29
C LYS A 95 -0.67 -14.46 -8.18
N LYS A 96 0.35 -13.89 -8.78
CA LYS A 96 0.23 -12.80 -9.76
C LYS A 96 -0.60 -13.25 -10.97
N ILE A 97 -1.37 -12.35 -11.56
CA ILE A 97 -2.00 -12.54 -12.88
C ILE A 97 -0.96 -13.00 -13.90
N SER A 98 -1.31 -13.91 -14.81
CA SER A 98 -0.36 -14.39 -15.81
C SER A 98 -0.05 -13.33 -16.87
N GLN A 99 1.13 -13.39 -17.45
CA GLN A 99 1.51 -12.53 -18.57
C GLN A 99 0.55 -12.68 -19.74
N ASP A 100 0.20 -13.92 -20.06
CA ASP A 100 -0.75 -14.24 -21.14
C ASP A 100 -2.11 -13.57 -20.93
N TYR A 101 -2.63 -13.55 -19.68
CA TYR A 101 -3.92 -12.89 -19.42
C TYR A 101 -3.83 -11.37 -19.61
N VAL A 102 -2.72 -10.75 -19.22
CA VAL A 102 -2.51 -9.31 -19.45
C VAL A 102 -2.49 -8.98 -20.94
N VAL A 103 -1.75 -9.77 -21.73
CA VAL A 103 -1.71 -9.64 -23.20
C VAL A 103 -3.10 -9.81 -23.79
N ASP A 104 -3.76 -10.91 -23.44
CA ASP A 104 -5.09 -11.30 -23.93
C ASP A 104 -6.15 -10.23 -23.62
N PHE A 105 -6.14 -9.66 -22.40
CA PHE A 105 -7.06 -8.60 -22.03
C PHE A 105 -6.89 -7.37 -22.94
N VAL A 106 -5.65 -6.92 -23.12
CA VAL A 106 -5.36 -5.75 -23.96
C VAL A 106 -5.77 -6.03 -25.42
N GLU A 107 -5.38 -7.17 -25.98
CA GLU A 107 -5.72 -7.51 -27.37
C GLU A 107 -7.23 -7.64 -27.61
N ARG A 108 -7.97 -8.27 -26.72
CA ARG A 108 -9.42 -8.45 -26.82
C ARG A 108 -10.21 -7.14 -26.71
N HIS A 109 -9.77 -6.23 -25.86
CA HIS A 109 -10.58 -5.06 -25.50
C HIS A 109 -10.05 -3.74 -26.05
N ARG A 110 -8.87 -3.75 -26.68
CA ARG A 110 -8.20 -2.55 -27.20
C ARG A 110 -9.07 -1.69 -28.08
N SER A 111 -9.80 -2.30 -29.04
CA SER A 111 -10.67 -1.58 -29.96
C SER A 111 -11.83 -0.84 -29.27
N PHE A 112 -12.23 -1.31 -28.08
CA PHE A 112 -13.26 -0.65 -27.27
C PHE A 112 -12.68 0.46 -26.40
N PHE A 113 -11.57 0.20 -25.70
CA PHE A 113 -11.08 1.16 -24.71
C PHE A 113 -10.24 2.31 -25.30
N GLU A 114 -9.57 2.12 -26.43
CA GLU A 114 -8.77 3.19 -27.05
C GLU A 114 -9.57 4.48 -27.31
N PRO A 115 -10.79 4.44 -27.90
CA PRO A 115 -11.59 5.64 -28.10
C PRO A 115 -12.05 6.31 -26.81
N LEU A 116 -12.07 5.61 -25.68
CA LEU A 116 -12.44 6.16 -24.36
C LEU A 116 -11.28 6.89 -23.69
N HIS A 117 -10.05 6.70 -24.19
CA HIS A 117 -8.83 7.24 -23.61
C HIS A 117 -8.75 7.00 -22.08
N PRO A 118 -8.83 5.75 -21.58
CA PRO A 118 -8.78 5.47 -20.16
C PRO A 118 -7.45 5.90 -19.57
N SER A 119 -7.42 6.20 -18.27
CA SER A 119 -6.18 6.23 -17.53
C SER A 119 -5.66 4.81 -17.29
N PHE A 120 -4.37 4.69 -17.01
CA PHE A 120 -3.75 3.41 -16.65
C PHE A 120 -4.47 2.74 -15.47
N PHE A 121 -4.91 3.53 -14.48
CA PHE A 121 -5.57 2.99 -13.30
C PHE A 121 -7.00 2.50 -13.62
N GLU A 122 -7.76 3.22 -14.45
CA GLU A 122 -9.08 2.76 -14.94
C GLU A 122 -8.97 1.43 -15.68
N LEU A 123 -7.97 1.30 -16.55
CA LEU A 123 -7.79 0.08 -17.31
C LEU A 123 -7.32 -1.11 -16.44
N THR A 124 -6.38 -0.87 -15.52
CA THR A 124 -5.86 -1.93 -14.65
C THR A 124 -6.88 -2.39 -13.61
N SER A 125 -7.74 -1.51 -13.10
CA SER A 125 -8.85 -1.90 -12.22
C SER A 125 -9.90 -2.72 -12.96
N SER A 126 -10.25 -2.35 -14.21
CA SER A 126 -11.17 -3.13 -15.06
C SER A 126 -10.61 -4.51 -15.39
N MET A 127 -9.31 -4.60 -15.71
CA MET A 127 -8.59 -5.88 -15.90
C MET A 127 -8.67 -6.77 -14.64
N ALA A 128 -8.47 -6.17 -13.45
CA ALA A 128 -8.57 -6.90 -12.19
C ALA A 128 -9.98 -7.45 -11.98
N PHE A 129 -11.01 -6.65 -12.21
CA PHE A 129 -12.40 -7.08 -12.04
C PHE A 129 -12.77 -8.22 -12.98
N GLU A 130 -12.37 -8.15 -14.26
CA GLU A 130 -12.60 -9.26 -15.21
C GLU A 130 -11.83 -10.51 -14.79
N TYR A 131 -10.55 -10.37 -14.45
CA TYR A 131 -9.72 -11.50 -14.00
C TYR A 131 -10.28 -12.20 -12.77
N PHE A 132 -10.79 -11.47 -11.79
CA PHE A 132 -11.39 -12.06 -10.59
C PHE A 132 -12.67 -12.83 -10.91
N ARG A 133 -13.52 -12.33 -11.81
CA ARG A 133 -14.69 -13.07 -12.32
C ARG A 133 -14.26 -14.36 -13.00
N ASP A 134 -13.32 -14.28 -13.95
CA ASP A 134 -12.87 -15.42 -14.73
C ASP A 134 -12.16 -16.47 -13.86
N GLN A 135 -11.50 -16.04 -12.80
CA GLN A 135 -10.94 -16.90 -11.77
C GLN A 135 -11.97 -17.41 -10.77
N GLN A 136 -13.23 -16.96 -10.82
CA GLN A 136 -14.29 -17.36 -9.89
C GLN A 136 -13.88 -17.18 -8.41
N VAL A 137 -13.42 -16.00 -8.05
CA VAL A 137 -13.06 -15.71 -6.66
C VAL A 137 -14.32 -15.61 -5.78
N ASP A 138 -14.23 -16.00 -4.52
CA ASP A 138 -15.31 -15.83 -3.54
C ASP A 138 -15.36 -14.40 -3.03
N TYR A 139 -14.18 -13.84 -2.76
CA TYR A 139 -13.97 -12.48 -2.26
C TYR A 139 -12.87 -11.79 -3.06
N ALA A 140 -13.01 -10.47 -3.23
CA ALA A 140 -11.94 -9.62 -3.71
C ALA A 140 -11.70 -8.46 -2.74
N VAL A 141 -10.46 -8.30 -2.28
CA VAL A 141 -10.02 -7.14 -1.51
C VAL A 141 -9.47 -6.12 -2.49
N ILE A 142 -10.10 -4.95 -2.53
CA ILE A 142 -9.85 -3.90 -3.51
C ILE A 142 -9.28 -2.67 -2.80
N GLU A 143 -8.03 -2.35 -3.06
CA GLU A 143 -7.38 -1.14 -2.58
C GLU A 143 -7.72 0.05 -3.49
N VAL A 144 -8.14 1.17 -2.89
CA VAL A 144 -8.33 2.47 -3.56
C VAL A 144 -6.97 3.02 -4.00
N GLY A 145 -6.89 3.49 -5.23
CA GLY A 145 -5.66 4.10 -5.74
C GLY A 145 -5.43 5.50 -5.20
N LEU A 146 -6.40 6.40 -5.35
CA LEU A 146 -6.30 7.80 -4.93
C LEU A 146 -7.66 8.32 -4.44
N GLY A 147 -7.66 8.93 -3.25
CA GLY A 147 -8.88 9.50 -2.68
C GLY A 147 -9.88 8.44 -2.27
N GLY A 148 -10.97 8.33 -2.98
CA GLY A 148 -12.04 7.36 -2.79
C GLY A 148 -13.26 7.66 -3.65
N ARG A 149 -13.89 8.83 -3.48
CA ARG A 149 -15.16 9.21 -4.14
C ARG A 149 -15.11 9.10 -5.66
N LEU A 150 -14.02 9.52 -6.28
CA LEU A 150 -13.80 9.52 -7.74
C LEU A 150 -12.75 8.49 -8.18
N ASP A 151 -12.35 7.58 -7.29
CA ASP A 151 -11.43 6.50 -7.64
C ASP A 151 -12.11 5.48 -8.55
N SER A 152 -11.39 4.99 -9.56
CA SER A 152 -11.90 4.04 -10.56
C SER A 152 -12.49 2.78 -9.92
N THR A 153 -11.99 2.39 -8.74
CA THR A 153 -12.51 1.22 -8.01
C THR A 153 -13.87 1.48 -7.36
N ASN A 154 -14.28 2.75 -7.21
CA ASN A 154 -15.51 3.11 -6.47
C ASN A 154 -16.82 2.87 -7.23
N ILE A 155 -16.76 2.16 -8.36
CA ILE A 155 -17.94 1.64 -9.06
C ILE A 155 -18.56 0.44 -8.32
N ILE A 156 -17.81 -0.21 -7.43
CA ILE A 156 -18.27 -1.38 -6.66
C ILE A 156 -19.23 -1.01 -5.51
N THR A 157 -20.05 -1.98 -5.13
CA THR A 157 -20.80 -1.97 -3.87
C THR A 157 -20.24 -3.07 -2.98
N PRO A 158 -19.30 -2.76 -2.08
CA PRO A 158 -18.63 -3.77 -1.27
C PRO A 158 -19.55 -4.31 -0.16
N ILE A 159 -19.17 -5.44 0.44
CA ILE A 159 -19.80 -5.92 1.68
C ILE A 159 -19.27 -5.20 2.92
N LEU A 160 -18.07 -4.60 2.85
CA LEU A 160 -17.43 -3.81 3.91
C LEU A 160 -16.55 -2.73 3.28
N SER A 161 -16.72 -1.48 3.71
CA SER A 161 -15.85 -0.34 3.39
C SER A 161 -14.91 -0.07 4.56
N ILE A 162 -13.61 0.05 4.30
CA ILE A 162 -12.57 0.27 5.33
C ILE A 162 -11.79 1.52 4.98
N ILE A 163 -11.62 2.41 5.96
CA ILE A 163 -10.72 3.56 5.87
C ILE A 163 -9.64 3.37 6.94
N THR A 164 -8.38 3.19 6.53
CA THR A 164 -7.30 2.85 7.47
C THR A 164 -6.91 4.00 8.37
N ASN A 165 -6.53 5.14 7.79
CA ASN A 165 -6.23 6.39 8.48
C ASN A 165 -6.29 7.60 7.55
N ILE A 166 -6.12 8.80 8.13
CA ILE A 166 -6.02 10.06 7.41
C ILE A 166 -4.75 10.78 7.85
N SER A 167 -4.00 11.25 6.87
CA SER A 167 -2.92 12.22 7.02
C SER A 167 -2.79 13.04 5.74
N LEU A 168 -2.02 14.13 5.77
CA LEU A 168 -1.80 14.97 4.59
C LEU A 168 -0.99 14.20 3.55
N ASP A 169 -1.59 13.96 2.41
CA ASP A 169 -0.95 13.42 1.21
C ASP A 169 -1.79 13.79 -0.02
N HIS A 170 -1.15 13.89 -1.19
CA HIS A 170 -1.81 14.25 -2.45
C HIS A 170 -2.68 15.53 -2.35
N THR A 171 -2.22 16.51 -1.59
CA THR A 171 -3.00 17.71 -1.24
C THR A 171 -3.46 18.53 -2.46
N GLN A 172 -2.74 18.46 -3.56
CA GLN A 172 -3.12 19.09 -4.84
C GLN A 172 -4.39 18.49 -5.48
N PHE A 173 -4.84 17.28 -5.06
CA PHE A 173 -6.03 16.61 -5.59
C PHE A 173 -7.12 16.45 -4.56
N LEU A 174 -6.75 16.14 -3.33
CA LEU A 174 -7.68 15.76 -2.28
C LEU A 174 -8.02 16.92 -1.34
N GLY A 175 -7.30 18.03 -1.47
CA GLY A 175 -7.44 19.20 -0.60
C GLY A 175 -6.32 19.31 0.42
N ASP A 176 -6.20 20.49 1.01
CA ASP A 176 -5.10 20.95 1.85
C ASP A 176 -5.33 20.75 3.36
N THR A 177 -6.42 20.10 3.73
CA THR A 177 -6.74 19.71 5.12
C THR A 177 -7.12 18.24 5.22
N GLU A 178 -6.92 17.66 6.41
CA GLU A 178 -7.29 16.26 6.67
C GLU A 178 -8.79 16.02 6.52
N GLU A 179 -9.64 16.99 6.86
CA GLU A 179 -11.09 16.91 6.70
C GLU A 179 -11.51 16.81 5.23
N LYS A 180 -10.84 17.57 4.33
CA LYS A 180 -11.08 17.47 2.87
C LYS A 180 -10.64 16.11 2.33
N ILE A 181 -9.48 15.63 2.74
CA ILE A 181 -8.96 14.30 2.38
C ILE A 181 -9.92 13.21 2.92
N ALA A 182 -10.41 13.37 4.15
CA ALA A 182 -11.39 12.47 4.76
C ALA A 182 -12.69 12.43 3.95
N ALA A 183 -13.20 13.59 3.51
CA ALA A 183 -14.42 13.69 2.70
C ALA A 183 -14.29 12.93 1.36
N GLU A 184 -13.15 13.03 0.68
CA GLU A 184 -12.88 12.26 -0.54
C GLU A 184 -12.84 10.74 -0.26
N LYS A 185 -12.19 10.33 0.83
CA LYS A 185 -12.11 8.90 1.19
C LYS A 185 -13.45 8.35 1.70
N ALA A 186 -14.25 9.15 2.40
CA ALA A 186 -15.59 8.79 2.84
C ALA A 186 -16.55 8.48 1.66
N GLY A 187 -16.20 8.87 0.44
CA GLY A 187 -16.95 8.54 -0.77
C GLY A 187 -17.05 7.04 -1.09
N ILE A 188 -16.26 6.18 -0.44
CA ILE A 188 -16.41 4.72 -0.57
C ILE A 188 -17.49 4.13 0.34
N ILE A 189 -18.02 4.90 1.29
CA ILE A 189 -19.10 4.48 2.19
C ILE A 189 -20.41 4.41 1.40
N LYS A 190 -21.05 3.25 1.38
CA LYS A 190 -22.24 2.98 0.58
C LYS A 190 -23.45 2.72 1.47
N LYS A 191 -24.63 3.00 0.94
CA LYS A 191 -25.91 2.82 1.65
C LYS A 191 -26.04 1.37 2.16
N GLY A 192 -26.28 1.24 3.46
CA GLY A 192 -26.52 -0.04 4.12
C GLY A 192 -25.29 -0.97 4.21
N VAL A 193 -24.12 -0.52 3.77
CA VAL A 193 -22.87 -1.28 3.85
C VAL A 193 -22.10 -0.87 5.10
N PRO A 194 -21.67 -1.79 5.97
CA PRO A 194 -20.81 -1.48 7.11
C PRO A 194 -19.56 -0.70 6.68
N ALA A 195 -19.26 0.37 7.43
CA ALA A 195 -18.09 1.21 7.24
C ALA A 195 -17.23 1.18 8.49
N LEU A 196 -15.95 0.81 8.34
CA LEU A 196 -14.96 0.76 9.41
C LEU A 196 -13.94 1.88 9.21
N LEU A 197 -13.81 2.74 10.22
CA LEU A 197 -12.71 3.69 10.35
C LEU A 197 -11.64 3.07 11.26
N GLY A 198 -10.41 2.93 10.76
CA GLY A 198 -9.28 2.40 11.53
C GLY A 198 -8.80 3.39 12.57
N GLU A 199 -8.43 4.59 12.11
CA GLU A 199 -7.87 5.62 12.98
C GLU A 199 -8.25 7.04 12.51
N ALA A 200 -8.48 7.93 13.47
CA ALA A 200 -8.61 9.36 13.28
C ALA A 200 -8.02 10.09 14.50
N GLU A 201 -6.94 10.84 14.29
CA GLU A 201 -6.28 11.58 15.39
C GLU A 201 -7.12 12.77 15.84
N LYS A 202 -7.86 13.41 14.90
CA LYS A 202 -8.70 14.57 15.16
C LYS A 202 -10.17 14.19 15.20
N GLN A 203 -10.91 14.74 16.16
CA GLN A 203 -12.35 14.55 16.24
C GLN A 203 -13.07 15.06 14.98
N SER A 204 -12.60 16.15 14.38
CA SER A 204 -13.15 16.69 13.12
C SER A 204 -13.06 15.69 11.96
N VAL A 205 -11.98 14.93 11.86
CA VAL A 205 -11.81 13.85 10.87
C VAL A 205 -12.75 12.69 11.14
N TYR A 206 -12.86 12.25 12.40
CA TYR A 206 -13.83 11.22 12.80
C TYR A 206 -15.26 11.62 12.43
N ASP A 207 -15.64 12.88 12.70
CA ASP A 207 -17.00 13.40 12.44
C ASP A 207 -17.33 13.38 10.94
N VAL A 208 -16.36 13.60 10.04
CA VAL A 208 -16.60 13.49 8.59
C VAL A 208 -17.10 12.09 8.23
N PHE A 209 -16.47 11.04 8.73
CA PHE A 209 -16.87 9.66 8.42
C PHE A 209 -18.18 9.27 9.08
N LYS A 210 -18.37 9.65 10.34
CA LYS A 210 -19.61 9.42 11.08
C LYS A 210 -20.79 10.06 10.37
N ASN A 211 -20.67 11.35 10.05
CA ASN A 211 -21.73 12.09 9.35
C ASN A 211 -22.04 11.48 7.98
N LYS A 212 -21.01 11.06 7.24
CA LYS A 212 -21.20 10.40 5.95
C LYS A 212 -21.93 9.06 6.09
N ALA A 213 -21.59 8.26 7.07
CA ALA A 213 -22.26 7.00 7.34
C ALA A 213 -23.74 7.21 7.73
N GLU A 214 -24.03 8.20 8.58
CA GLU A 214 -25.39 8.59 8.94
C GLU A 214 -26.19 9.09 7.72
N GLU A 215 -25.58 9.95 6.87
CA GLU A 215 -26.20 10.47 5.64
C GLU A 215 -26.67 9.34 4.71
N VAL A 216 -25.85 8.30 4.53
CA VAL A 216 -26.17 7.20 3.61
C VAL A 216 -26.84 6.00 4.29
N GLY A 217 -27.05 6.05 5.61
CA GLY A 217 -27.62 4.96 6.39
C GLY A 217 -26.74 3.71 6.44
N ALA A 218 -25.43 3.89 6.59
CA ALA A 218 -24.43 2.82 6.74
C ALA A 218 -24.16 2.54 8.23
N PRO A 219 -24.09 1.28 8.68
CA PRO A 219 -23.53 0.94 9.99
C PRO A 219 -22.10 1.45 10.10
N PHE A 220 -21.75 2.16 11.18
CA PHE A 220 -20.45 2.77 11.35
C PHE A 220 -19.70 2.20 12.55
N TYR A 221 -18.47 1.77 12.32
CA TYR A 221 -17.56 1.18 13.31
C TYR A 221 -16.28 1.99 13.38
N TYR A 222 -15.72 2.13 14.59
CA TYR A 222 -14.44 2.78 14.81
C TYR A 222 -13.50 1.82 15.53
N ALA A 223 -12.45 1.36 14.84
CA ALA A 223 -11.56 0.31 15.32
C ALA A 223 -10.93 0.60 16.69
N GLN A 224 -10.59 1.88 16.95
CA GLN A 224 -10.02 2.30 18.23
C GLN A 224 -10.99 2.17 19.43
N ARG A 225 -12.28 1.94 19.18
CA ARG A 225 -13.32 1.72 20.23
C ARG A 225 -13.84 0.30 20.27
N MET A 226 -13.28 -0.60 19.46
CA MET A 226 -13.70 -2.00 19.39
C MET A 226 -12.89 -2.91 20.33
N ASP A 227 -11.84 -2.36 20.97
CA ASP A 227 -11.00 -3.06 21.95
C ASP A 227 -10.47 -4.43 21.48
N MET A 228 -10.10 -4.53 20.21
CA MET A 228 -9.64 -5.79 19.59
C MET A 228 -8.30 -6.29 20.14
N VAL A 229 -7.51 -5.41 20.73
CA VAL A 229 -6.20 -5.67 21.36
C VAL A 229 -6.22 -5.12 22.78
N LYS A 230 -5.86 -5.94 23.78
CA LYS A 230 -6.04 -5.61 25.22
C LYS A 230 -4.92 -4.83 25.84
N ASP A 231 -3.68 -5.19 25.53
CA ASP A 231 -2.49 -4.75 26.22
C ASP A 231 -1.46 -4.18 25.24
N GLU A 232 -0.30 -3.77 25.76
CA GLU A 232 0.79 -3.30 24.93
C GLU A 232 1.27 -4.38 23.96
N CYS A 233 1.28 -4.04 22.68
CA CYS A 233 1.89 -4.87 21.67
C CYS A 233 3.41 -4.95 21.88
N ARG A 234 4.01 -6.11 21.66
CA ARG A 234 5.43 -6.34 21.93
C ARG A 234 6.17 -6.59 20.62
N LEU A 235 7.22 -5.80 20.37
CA LEU A 235 8.16 -6.04 19.29
C LEU A 235 9.30 -6.94 19.78
N THR A 236 9.58 -8.02 19.06
CA THR A 236 10.73 -8.89 19.34
C THR A 236 12.02 -8.33 18.73
N VAL A 237 13.17 -8.78 19.24
CA VAL A 237 14.48 -8.48 18.66
C VAL A 237 14.59 -8.93 17.19
N GLY A 238 13.80 -9.92 16.77
CA GLY A 238 13.70 -10.39 15.37
C GLY A 238 12.75 -9.58 14.48
N GLY A 239 12.22 -8.45 14.96
CA GLY A 239 11.34 -7.55 14.18
C GLY A 239 9.90 -8.03 14.03
N LYS A 240 9.48 -9.06 14.77
CA LYS A 240 8.10 -9.57 14.76
C LYS A 240 7.29 -8.92 15.88
N TRP A 241 6.02 -8.62 15.58
CA TRP A 241 5.07 -8.13 16.57
C TRP A 241 4.29 -9.27 17.23
N PHE A 242 3.93 -9.07 18.50
CA PHE A 242 2.90 -9.84 19.21
C PHE A 242 1.75 -8.92 19.58
N PHE A 243 0.55 -9.29 19.12
CA PHE A 243 -0.70 -8.57 19.37
C PHE A 243 -1.56 -9.40 20.34
N PRO A 244 -1.80 -8.93 21.59
CA PRO A 244 -2.66 -9.62 22.54
C PRO A 244 -4.13 -9.40 22.18
N SER A 245 -4.65 -10.16 21.22
CA SER A 245 -6.02 -10.05 20.74
C SER A 245 -7.02 -10.55 21.77
N VAL A 246 -8.17 -9.85 21.86
CA VAL A 246 -9.28 -10.21 22.73
C VAL A 246 -9.95 -11.51 22.29
N GLU A 247 -10.10 -11.72 20.97
CA GLU A 247 -10.83 -12.85 20.41
C GLU A 247 -9.93 -14.04 20.07
N TYR A 248 -8.66 -13.78 19.74
CA TYR A 248 -7.75 -14.80 19.18
C TYR A 248 -6.56 -15.13 20.08
N GLY A 249 -6.45 -14.50 21.27
CA GLY A 249 -5.27 -14.66 22.11
C GLY A 249 -4.06 -13.93 21.53
N GLU A 250 -2.84 -14.43 21.79
CA GLU A 250 -1.62 -13.78 21.30
C GLU A 250 -1.37 -14.12 19.82
N ILE A 251 -1.43 -13.12 18.96
CA ILE A 251 -1.19 -13.25 17.51
C ILE A 251 0.24 -12.78 17.21
N GLN A 252 1.01 -13.59 16.50
CA GLN A 252 2.31 -13.18 15.97
C GLN A 252 2.14 -12.59 14.56
N GLY A 253 2.61 -11.34 14.34
CA GLY A 253 2.66 -10.70 13.02
C GLY A 253 4.09 -10.59 12.50
N GLU A 254 4.28 -10.88 11.22
CA GLU A 254 5.60 -10.79 10.58
C GLU A 254 5.95 -9.39 10.06
N LEU A 255 4.96 -8.53 9.82
CA LEU A 255 5.22 -7.17 9.35
C LEU A 255 5.84 -6.33 10.47
N GLY A 256 7.04 -5.79 10.21
CA GLY A 256 7.73 -4.89 11.12
C GLY A 256 7.21 -3.45 11.06
N GLY A 257 7.76 -2.58 11.93
CA GLY A 257 7.37 -1.17 12.01
C GLY A 257 6.16 -0.91 12.93
N GLU A 258 6.20 0.21 13.67
CA GLU A 258 5.16 0.53 14.67
C GLU A 258 3.77 0.76 14.07
N VAL A 259 3.70 1.27 12.86
CA VAL A 259 2.43 1.47 12.14
C VAL A 259 1.63 0.17 11.98
N GLN A 260 2.28 -0.99 12.06
CA GLN A 260 1.60 -2.28 11.93
C GLN A 260 0.71 -2.61 13.13
N VAL A 261 0.94 -2.01 14.29
CA VAL A 261 0.02 -2.13 15.43
C VAL A 261 -1.35 -1.54 15.05
N ARG A 262 -1.38 -0.36 14.45
CA ARG A 262 -2.61 0.31 14.00
C ARG A 262 -3.28 -0.44 12.85
N ASN A 263 -2.49 -0.95 11.91
CA ASN A 263 -2.98 -1.80 10.83
C ASN A 263 -3.58 -3.11 11.36
N ALA A 264 -2.96 -3.72 12.37
CA ALA A 264 -3.46 -4.94 13.01
C ALA A 264 -4.80 -4.70 13.71
N VAL A 265 -4.94 -3.62 14.48
CA VAL A 265 -6.22 -3.24 15.10
C VAL A 265 -7.30 -3.07 14.03
N THR A 266 -7.00 -2.37 12.94
CA THR A 266 -7.94 -2.19 11.82
C THR A 266 -8.30 -3.53 11.15
N ALA A 267 -7.33 -4.39 10.89
CA ALA A 267 -7.56 -5.70 10.26
C ALA A 267 -8.39 -6.63 11.17
N LEU A 268 -8.06 -6.69 12.47
CA LEU A 268 -8.82 -7.48 13.46
C LEU A 268 -10.26 -6.98 13.61
N SER A 269 -10.46 -5.65 13.63
CA SER A 269 -11.81 -5.06 13.64
C SER A 269 -12.60 -5.41 12.38
N ALA A 270 -11.95 -5.39 11.20
CA ALA A 270 -12.58 -5.80 9.95
C ALA A 270 -12.96 -7.29 9.98
N ILE A 271 -12.08 -8.16 10.48
CA ILE A 271 -12.36 -9.60 10.64
C ILE A 271 -13.53 -9.83 11.61
N HIS A 272 -13.57 -9.11 12.71
CA HIS A 272 -14.71 -9.16 13.65
C HIS A 272 -16.03 -8.85 12.94
N ILE A 273 -16.10 -7.73 12.20
CA ILE A 273 -17.30 -7.34 11.44
C ILE A 273 -17.66 -8.39 10.39
N LEU A 274 -16.67 -8.88 9.62
CA LEU A 274 -16.90 -9.94 8.61
C LEU A 274 -17.53 -11.20 9.23
N ARG A 275 -17.07 -11.61 10.41
CA ARG A 275 -17.59 -12.80 11.12
C ARG A 275 -18.96 -12.56 11.76
N THR A 276 -19.08 -11.51 12.57
CA THR A 276 -20.24 -11.33 13.45
C THR A 276 -21.43 -10.68 12.74
N GLU A 277 -21.17 -9.69 11.88
CA GLU A 277 -22.22 -8.93 11.20
C GLU A 277 -22.54 -9.50 9.81
N LEU A 278 -21.55 -10.06 9.13
CA LEU A 278 -21.68 -10.49 7.74
C LEU A 278 -21.65 -12.02 7.56
N GLY A 279 -21.45 -12.77 8.65
CA GLY A 279 -21.51 -14.24 8.65
C GLY A 279 -20.46 -14.92 7.80
N VAL A 280 -19.28 -14.28 7.62
CA VAL A 280 -18.16 -14.88 6.87
C VAL A 280 -17.48 -15.90 7.79
N ASP A 281 -17.34 -17.13 7.30
CA ASP A 281 -16.74 -18.25 8.07
C ASP A 281 -15.21 -18.12 8.08
N ILE A 282 -14.69 -17.35 9.04
CA ILE A 282 -13.25 -17.14 9.27
C ILE A 282 -12.85 -17.88 10.53
N ILE A 283 -12.01 -18.89 10.40
CA ILE A 283 -11.53 -19.69 11.52
C ILE A 283 -10.38 -19.00 12.28
N PRO A 284 -10.26 -19.16 13.60
CA PRO A 284 -9.21 -18.51 14.40
C PRO A 284 -7.80 -18.81 13.91
N GLU A 285 -7.52 -20.04 13.50
CA GLU A 285 -6.23 -20.48 12.97
C GLU A 285 -5.83 -19.69 11.71
N ALA A 286 -6.80 -19.32 10.86
CA ALA A 286 -6.55 -18.52 9.68
C ALA A 286 -6.10 -17.09 10.02
N VAL A 287 -6.57 -16.54 11.15
CA VAL A 287 -6.12 -15.23 11.63
C VAL A 287 -4.65 -15.30 12.04
N HIS A 288 -4.26 -16.32 12.83
CA HIS A 288 -2.87 -16.53 13.23
C HIS A 288 -1.94 -16.73 12.01
N GLU A 289 -2.31 -17.64 11.10
CA GLU A 289 -1.53 -17.92 9.89
C GLU A 289 -1.45 -16.71 8.95
N GLY A 290 -2.55 -15.95 8.80
CA GLY A 290 -2.60 -14.76 7.98
C GLY A 290 -1.65 -13.66 8.48
N PHE A 291 -1.58 -13.42 9.78
CA PHE A 291 -0.65 -12.46 10.38
C PHE A 291 0.79 -12.95 10.36
N ALA A 292 1.04 -14.23 10.65
CA ALA A 292 2.38 -14.80 10.75
C ALA A 292 3.09 -14.96 9.40
N HIS A 293 2.33 -15.05 8.29
CA HIS A 293 2.85 -15.41 6.98
C HIS A 293 2.29 -14.57 5.83
N VAL A 294 1.85 -13.32 6.10
CA VAL A 294 1.18 -12.47 5.10
C VAL A 294 2.05 -12.26 3.85
N THR A 295 3.37 -12.07 3.99
CA THR A 295 4.28 -11.84 2.86
C THR A 295 4.35 -13.07 1.95
N LYS A 296 4.51 -14.27 2.54
CA LYS A 296 4.51 -15.53 1.80
C LYS A 296 3.15 -15.83 1.16
N LEU A 297 2.07 -15.52 1.85
CA LEU A 297 0.71 -15.83 1.39
C LEU A 297 0.25 -14.88 0.28
N THR A 298 0.71 -13.64 0.27
CA THR A 298 0.16 -12.61 -0.63
C THR A 298 1.20 -11.91 -1.49
N GLY A 299 2.50 -12.11 -1.21
CA GLY A 299 3.59 -11.44 -1.93
C GLY A 299 3.73 -9.96 -1.59
N LEU A 300 3.34 -9.53 -0.39
CA LEU A 300 3.56 -8.16 0.10
C LEU A 300 5.06 -7.86 0.22
N MET A 301 5.48 -6.73 -0.32
CA MET A 301 6.87 -6.26 -0.26
C MET A 301 6.95 -4.81 0.23
N GLY A 302 8.15 -4.39 0.67
CA GLY A 302 8.47 -2.99 0.98
C GLY A 302 7.78 -2.43 2.22
N ARG A 303 7.45 -3.27 3.20
CA ARG A 303 6.87 -2.85 4.48
C ARG A 303 7.78 -3.30 5.62
N TRP A 304 8.74 -2.45 6.00
CA TRP A 304 9.79 -2.77 6.95
C TRP A 304 10.43 -4.13 6.66
N GLN A 305 10.71 -4.35 5.39
CA GLN A 305 11.15 -5.65 4.88
C GLN A 305 12.66 -5.80 5.08
N THR A 306 13.06 -6.87 5.76
CA THR A 306 14.48 -7.24 5.87
C THR A 306 14.93 -7.94 4.58
N LEU A 307 15.89 -7.32 3.89
CA LEU A 307 16.46 -7.81 2.63
C LEU A 307 17.74 -8.63 2.85
N ARG A 308 18.45 -8.33 3.94
CA ARG A 308 19.71 -8.98 4.33
C ARG A 308 19.89 -8.91 5.84
N SER A 309 20.53 -9.92 6.43
CA SER A 309 20.72 -10.01 7.89
C SER A 309 22.07 -9.49 8.39
N LYS A 310 23.12 -9.47 7.55
CA LYS A 310 24.48 -9.05 7.94
C LYS A 310 25.23 -8.38 6.77
N PRO A 311 25.48 -7.06 6.79
CA PRO A 311 24.80 -6.10 7.67
C PRO A 311 23.28 -6.21 7.49
N THR A 312 22.54 -5.77 8.50
CA THR A 312 21.08 -5.73 8.36
C THR A 312 20.69 -4.69 7.32
N VAL A 313 19.93 -5.09 6.30
CA VAL A 313 19.37 -4.19 5.29
C VAL A 313 17.85 -4.27 5.38
N ILE A 314 17.22 -3.12 5.59
CA ILE A 314 15.77 -2.99 5.70
C ILE A 314 15.29 -1.98 4.65
N CYS A 315 14.16 -2.25 3.99
CA CYS A 315 13.50 -1.28 3.15
C CYS A 315 12.06 -0.99 3.62
N ASP A 316 11.63 0.26 3.42
CA ASP A 316 10.24 0.68 3.65
C ASP A 316 9.82 1.75 2.65
N THR A 317 8.58 1.65 2.15
CA THR A 317 8.01 2.56 1.14
C THR A 317 7.37 3.82 1.73
N GLY A 318 7.56 4.11 3.00
CA GLY A 318 7.12 5.37 3.63
C GLY A 318 7.64 6.59 2.89
N HIS A 319 6.74 7.51 2.48
CA HIS A 319 7.06 8.61 1.58
C HIS A 319 6.33 9.92 1.91
N ASN A 320 5.63 9.98 3.02
CA ASN A 320 4.94 11.16 3.53
C ASN A 320 5.22 11.36 5.03
N VAL A 321 4.88 12.54 5.55
CA VAL A 321 5.17 12.91 6.95
C VAL A 321 4.59 11.89 7.93
N GLY A 322 3.29 11.54 7.80
CA GLY A 322 2.66 10.59 8.72
C GLY A 322 3.26 9.17 8.68
N GLY A 323 3.81 8.74 7.53
CA GLY A 323 4.58 7.49 7.44
C GLY A 323 5.95 7.62 8.13
N TRP A 324 6.62 8.76 7.96
CA TRP A 324 7.95 8.99 8.53
C TRP A 324 7.97 9.22 10.03
N GLU A 325 6.90 9.74 10.64
CA GLU A 325 6.77 9.82 12.11
C GLU A 325 7.01 8.46 12.76
N HIS A 326 6.40 7.41 12.22
CA HIS A 326 6.59 6.04 12.73
C HIS A 326 7.94 5.43 12.36
N LEU A 327 8.44 5.69 11.14
CA LEU A 327 9.75 5.19 10.71
C LEU A 327 10.88 5.79 11.54
N ALA A 328 10.82 7.09 11.83
CA ALA A 328 11.82 7.80 12.61
C ALA A 328 11.92 7.26 14.06
N GLU A 329 10.78 7.04 14.72
CA GLU A 329 10.76 6.45 16.07
C GLU A 329 11.33 5.02 16.07
N HIS A 330 10.98 4.22 15.08
CA HIS A 330 11.51 2.86 14.97
C HIS A 330 13.03 2.85 14.72
N LEU A 331 13.53 3.70 13.83
CA LEU A 331 14.98 3.87 13.58
C LEU A 331 15.72 4.32 14.84
N LYS A 332 15.13 5.22 15.63
CA LYS A 332 15.67 5.69 16.91
C LYS A 332 15.79 4.55 17.94
N VAL A 333 14.80 3.66 17.99
CA VAL A 333 14.88 2.46 18.85
C VAL A 333 16.01 1.54 18.37
N LEU A 334 16.06 1.23 17.06
CA LEU A 334 17.09 0.34 16.50
C LEU A 334 18.51 0.90 16.63
N ARG A 335 18.66 2.23 16.62
CA ARG A 335 19.98 2.89 16.84
C ARG A 335 20.67 2.45 18.10
N GLN A 336 19.92 2.03 19.12
CA GLN A 336 20.47 1.54 20.39
C GLN A 336 21.08 0.12 20.28
N TYR A 337 20.74 -0.62 19.23
CA TYR A 337 21.13 -2.03 19.05
C TYR A 337 22.05 -2.26 17.85
N CYS A 338 22.34 -1.24 17.05
CA CYS A 338 23.25 -1.33 15.91
C CYS A 338 24.46 -0.40 16.07
N GLY A 339 25.50 -0.64 15.27
CA GLY A 339 26.70 0.21 15.23
C GLY A 339 26.42 1.56 14.59
N GLN A 340 26.38 1.61 13.28
CA GLN A 340 26.04 2.79 12.48
C GLN A 340 24.76 2.56 11.68
N ILE A 341 23.96 3.61 11.51
CA ILE A 341 22.86 3.61 10.53
C ILE A 341 23.34 4.30 9.24
N TYR A 342 23.17 3.61 8.14
CA TYR A 342 23.34 4.13 6.78
C TYR A 342 21.96 4.28 6.14
N MET A 343 21.66 5.47 5.64
CA MET A 343 20.38 5.81 5.04
C MET A 343 20.54 5.97 3.53
N ILE A 344 19.91 5.12 2.74
CA ILE A 344 19.81 5.28 1.29
C ILE A 344 18.44 5.88 0.99
N VAL A 345 18.41 7.16 0.63
CA VAL A 345 17.17 7.93 0.53
C VAL A 345 17.12 8.83 -0.70
N GLY A 346 15.92 8.95 -1.24
CA GLY A 346 15.56 9.88 -2.30
C GLY A 346 14.04 10.01 -2.35
N MET A 347 13.54 11.11 -2.91
CA MET A 347 12.11 11.41 -2.96
C MET A 347 11.66 11.84 -4.35
N VAL A 348 10.36 11.96 -4.53
CA VAL A 348 9.74 12.51 -5.74
C VAL A 348 9.28 13.94 -5.50
N ASN A 349 9.20 14.74 -6.57
CA ASN A 349 8.97 16.20 -6.51
C ASN A 349 7.60 16.62 -5.93
N ASP A 350 6.61 15.74 -5.96
CA ASP A 350 5.22 16.03 -5.58
C ASP A 350 4.89 15.73 -4.11
N LYS A 351 5.91 15.52 -3.28
CA LYS A 351 5.76 15.22 -1.84
C LYS A 351 6.26 16.37 -0.95
N ASP A 352 5.83 16.35 0.31
CA ASP A 352 6.36 17.26 1.34
C ASP A 352 7.75 16.79 1.79
N ILE A 353 8.75 17.16 1.00
CA ILE A 353 10.13 16.75 1.20
C ILE A 353 10.71 17.36 2.48
N ASP A 354 10.46 18.63 2.73
CA ASP A 354 11.00 19.33 3.90
C ASP A 354 10.39 18.78 5.20
N GLY A 355 9.09 18.46 5.21
CA GLY A 355 8.44 17.79 6.34
C GLY A 355 9.04 16.42 6.62
N VAL A 356 9.29 15.61 5.60
CA VAL A 356 9.93 14.29 5.76
C VAL A 356 11.38 14.42 6.22
N LEU A 357 12.19 15.31 5.61
CA LEU A 357 13.59 15.50 5.99
C LEU A 357 13.76 15.95 7.45
N SER A 358 12.82 16.72 7.99
CA SER A 358 12.83 17.17 9.37
C SER A 358 12.72 16.03 10.40
N LEU A 359 12.16 14.88 9.99
CA LEU A 359 11.97 13.69 10.83
C LEU A 359 13.13 12.70 10.72
N MET A 360 13.99 12.83 9.71
CA MET A 360 15.08 11.86 9.46
C MET A 360 16.18 11.92 10.54
N PRO A 361 16.79 10.77 10.93
CA PRO A 361 17.82 10.69 11.97
C PRO A 361 19.03 11.57 11.67
N GLN A 362 19.42 12.43 12.63
CA GLN A 362 20.56 13.33 12.50
C GLN A 362 21.92 12.63 12.66
N ASP A 363 21.94 11.48 13.36
CA ASP A 363 23.14 10.70 13.69
C ASP A 363 23.39 9.52 12.74
N ALA A 364 22.74 9.52 11.57
CA ALA A 364 22.93 8.56 10.49
C ALA A 364 23.91 9.10 9.42
N PHE A 365 24.49 8.20 8.63
CA PHE A 365 25.24 8.58 7.43
C PHE A 365 24.37 8.35 6.18
N TYR A 366 24.26 9.36 5.33
CA TYR A 366 23.37 9.34 4.17
C TYR A 366 24.09 9.01 2.86
N PHE A 367 23.40 8.23 2.04
CA PHE A 367 23.62 8.09 0.61
C PHE A 367 22.38 8.67 -0.07
N PHE A 368 22.48 9.93 -0.52
CA PHE A 368 21.42 10.57 -1.26
C PHE A 368 21.41 10.05 -2.68
N THR A 369 20.24 9.70 -3.19
CA THR A 369 20.09 9.13 -4.52
C THR A 369 18.77 9.54 -5.16
N GLN A 370 18.55 9.15 -6.41
CA GLN A 370 17.30 9.36 -7.13
C GLN A 370 16.80 8.06 -7.72
N ALA A 371 15.48 7.93 -7.80
CA ALA A 371 14.84 6.78 -8.43
C ALA A 371 14.88 6.89 -9.97
N SER A 372 14.70 5.75 -10.65
CA SER A 372 14.72 5.65 -12.11
C SER A 372 13.43 6.15 -12.80
N VAL A 373 12.66 7.04 -12.17
CA VAL A 373 11.40 7.59 -12.69
C VAL A 373 11.53 9.08 -12.99
N GLU A 374 10.85 9.57 -14.04
CA GLU A 374 10.95 10.97 -14.50
C GLU A 374 10.61 12.02 -13.42
N ARG A 375 9.68 11.71 -12.51
CA ARG A 375 9.30 12.62 -11.41
C ARG A 375 10.20 12.55 -10.18
N ALA A 376 11.27 11.76 -10.21
CA ALA A 376 12.24 11.75 -9.13
C ALA A 376 12.85 13.14 -8.96
N MET A 377 13.08 13.55 -7.72
CA MET A 377 13.86 14.75 -7.46
C MET A 377 15.32 14.47 -7.84
N PRO A 378 15.96 15.36 -8.63
CA PRO A 378 17.39 15.24 -8.91
C PRO A 378 18.20 15.14 -7.60
N VAL A 379 19.18 14.27 -7.56
CA VAL A 379 19.95 13.97 -6.33
C VAL A 379 20.64 15.21 -5.77
N GLU A 380 21.10 16.13 -6.61
CA GLU A 380 21.74 17.39 -6.20
C GLU A 380 20.75 18.29 -5.46
N ASP A 381 19.53 18.43 -6.00
CA ASP A 381 18.48 19.26 -5.41
C ASP A 381 18.01 18.66 -4.07
N PHE A 382 17.86 17.32 -4.02
CA PHE A 382 17.49 16.61 -2.80
C PHE A 382 18.57 16.77 -1.73
N ALA A 383 19.86 16.63 -2.07
CA ALA A 383 20.96 16.79 -1.15
C ALA A 383 21.07 18.22 -0.60
N VAL A 384 20.80 19.25 -1.43
CA VAL A 384 20.77 20.64 -0.98
C VAL A 384 19.68 20.86 0.08
N LYS A 385 18.48 20.28 -0.13
CA LYS A 385 17.42 20.32 0.87
C LYS A 385 17.83 19.56 2.15
N ALA A 386 18.34 18.36 2.01
CA ALA A 386 18.78 17.52 3.14
C ALA A 386 19.83 18.24 4.00
N MET A 387 20.81 18.90 3.38
CA MET A 387 21.83 19.70 4.10
C MET A 387 21.23 20.86 4.90
N ARG A 388 20.14 21.49 4.44
CA ARG A 388 19.44 22.53 5.20
C ARG A 388 18.78 21.99 6.47
N HIS A 389 18.44 20.70 6.48
CA HIS A 389 17.92 19.97 7.63
C HIS A 389 19.04 19.32 8.48
N GLY A 390 20.31 19.64 8.24
CA GLY A 390 21.46 19.12 9.00
C GLY A 390 21.88 17.70 8.63
N LEU A 391 21.33 17.12 7.57
CA LEU A 391 21.69 15.78 7.13
C LEU A 391 22.93 15.84 6.23
N SER A 392 23.88 14.93 6.44
CA SER A 392 25.12 14.90 5.68
C SER A 392 25.39 13.52 5.10
N GLY A 393 25.93 13.47 3.88
CA GLY A 393 26.16 12.21 3.20
C GLY A 393 26.90 12.34 1.87
N THR A 394 26.83 11.28 1.08
CA THR A 394 27.43 11.15 -0.25
C THR A 394 26.32 11.13 -1.31
N LEU A 395 26.51 11.84 -2.41
CA LEU A 395 25.64 11.78 -3.57
C LEU A 395 25.93 10.51 -4.38
N CYS A 396 24.88 9.87 -4.86
CA CYS A 396 24.91 8.67 -5.67
C CYS A 396 23.94 8.82 -6.83
N ASP A 397 24.39 8.64 -8.05
CA ASP A 397 23.60 8.86 -9.26
C ASP A 397 22.45 7.85 -9.40
N THR A 398 22.61 6.65 -8.84
CA THR A 398 21.62 5.58 -8.89
C THR A 398 21.46 4.90 -7.53
N VAL A 399 20.32 4.26 -7.34
CA VAL A 399 20.05 3.44 -6.15
C VAL A 399 21.05 2.28 -6.05
N GLN A 400 21.42 1.68 -7.17
CA GLN A 400 22.43 0.62 -7.20
C GLN A 400 23.78 1.12 -6.66
N ASP A 401 24.28 2.27 -7.14
CA ASP A 401 25.53 2.86 -6.65
C ASP A 401 25.49 3.14 -5.15
N ALA A 402 24.35 3.67 -4.66
CA ALA A 402 24.14 3.93 -3.24
C ALA A 402 24.19 2.63 -2.41
N VAL A 403 23.50 1.57 -2.85
CA VAL A 403 23.51 0.26 -2.18
C VAL A 403 24.91 -0.35 -2.15
N GLU A 404 25.63 -0.33 -3.28
CA GLU A 404 26.99 -0.87 -3.35
C GLU A 404 27.96 -0.11 -2.43
N LYS A 405 27.88 1.23 -2.39
CA LYS A 405 28.72 2.05 -1.49
C LYS A 405 28.39 1.81 -0.02
N ALA A 406 27.10 1.70 0.31
CA ALA A 406 26.66 1.41 1.67
C ALA A 406 27.13 0.03 2.13
N LEU A 407 26.96 -1.02 1.31
CA LEU A 407 27.40 -2.38 1.62
C LEU A 407 28.91 -2.50 1.79
N ARG A 408 29.71 -1.75 1.00
CA ARG A 408 31.17 -1.71 1.15
C ARG A 408 31.63 -1.04 2.43
N ARG A 409 30.85 -0.09 2.96
CA ARG A 409 31.19 0.69 4.16
C ARG A 409 30.68 0.06 5.45
N ALA A 410 29.54 -0.61 5.38
CA ALA A 410 28.88 -1.17 6.54
C ALA A 410 29.60 -2.40 7.10
N ARG A 411 29.65 -2.51 8.44
CA ARG A 411 30.12 -3.68 9.19
C ARG A 411 28.92 -4.59 9.51
N GLU A 412 29.17 -5.80 9.99
CA GLU A 412 28.13 -6.80 10.28
C GLU A 412 27.03 -6.31 11.23
N ASN A 413 27.39 -5.46 12.23
CA ASN A 413 26.45 -4.93 13.23
C ASN A 413 25.80 -3.61 12.83
N ASP A 414 26.04 -3.11 11.63
CA ASP A 414 25.44 -1.88 11.12
C ASP A 414 24.08 -2.15 10.50
N LEU A 415 23.28 -1.09 10.41
CA LEU A 415 21.99 -1.08 9.75
C LEU A 415 22.06 -0.23 8.48
N ILE A 416 21.57 -0.77 7.37
CA ILE A 416 21.30 -0.02 6.14
C ILE A 416 19.79 0.07 5.98
N PHE A 417 19.26 1.29 5.95
CA PHE A 417 17.85 1.56 5.65
C PHE A 417 17.71 2.13 4.24
N ILE A 418 16.75 1.61 3.48
CA ILE A 418 16.43 2.03 2.11
C ILE A 418 15.00 2.54 2.06
N GLY A 419 14.80 3.83 1.71
CA GLY A 419 13.45 4.38 1.71
C GLY A 419 13.33 5.82 1.23
N GLY A 420 12.29 6.53 1.71
CA GLY A 420 11.94 7.89 1.30
C GLY A 420 11.01 7.94 0.09
N SER A 421 10.97 6.89 -0.71
CA SER A 421 10.04 6.76 -1.84
C SER A 421 9.79 5.29 -2.17
N THR A 422 8.57 5.00 -2.61
CA THR A 422 8.22 3.70 -3.19
C THR A 422 9.16 3.31 -4.34
N PHE A 423 9.60 4.28 -5.14
CA PHE A 423 10.46 4.04 -6.30
C PHE A 423 11.91 3.74 -5.93
N ILE A 424 12.43 4.34 -4.86
CA ILE A 424 13.76 3.98 -4.32
C ILE A 424 13.77 2.51 -3.87
N VAL A 425 12.70 2.08 -3.20
CA VAL A 425 12.55 0.67 -2.78
C VAL A 425 12.39 -0.24 -4.00
N ALA A 426 11.61 0.18 -4.99
CA ALA A 426 11.41 -0.57 -6.25
C ALA A 426 12.73 -0.83 -6.98
N ASP A 427 13.60 0.19 -7.10
CA ASP A 427 14.92 0.07 -7.73
C ASP A 427 15.90 -0.78 -6.89
N ALA A 428 15.74 -0.79 -5.56
CA ALA A 428 16.63 -1.54 -4.67
C ALA A 428 16.28 -3.03 -4.57
N LEU A 429 15.00 -3.40 -4.58
CA LEU A 429 14.54 -4.78 -4.37
C LEU A 429 15.22 -5.80 -5.29
N PRO A 430 15.33 -5.58 -6.63
CA PRO A 430 15.97 -6.54 -7.52
C PRO A 430 17.42 -6.83 -7.18
N LEU A 431 18.13 -5.93 -6.48
CA LEU A 431 19.52 -6.12 -6.08
C LEU A 431 19.69 -7.18 -4.97
N PHE A 432 18.59 -7.53 -4.28
CA PHE A 432 18.58 -8.47 -3.17
C PHE A 432 17.74 -9.72 -3.44
N MET A 433 16.92 -9.72 -4.50
CA MET A 433 16.05 -10.83 -4.87
C MET A 433 16.71 -11.69 -5.95
N LYS A 434 16.42 -12.99 -5.95
CA LYS A 434 16.78 -13.88 -7.07
C LYS A 434 15.83 -13.62 -8.24
N GLU A 435 16.34 -13.80 -9.47
CA GLU A 435 15.53 -13.62 -10.68
C GLU A 435 14.21 -14.40 -10.67
N ASP A 436 14.20 -15.61 -10.11
CA ASP A 436 13.02 -16.47 -10.02
C ASP A 436 11.96 -15.96 -9.01
N GLU A 437 12.29 -15.00 -8.15
CA GLU A 437 11.38 -14.47 -7.14
C GLU A 437 10.52 -13.32 -7.67
N TYR A 438 10.90 -12.70 -8.78
CA TYR A 438 10.14 -11.60 -9.38
C TYR A 438 9.71 -11.83 -10.84
N LYS A 439 10.21 -12.86 -11.54
CA LYS A 439 9.69 -13.33 -12.82
C LYS A 439 8.47 -14.24 -12.59
#